data_64d77c4504fbfa1b6c16675d426befc1
#
_entry.id   64d77c4504fbfa1b6c16675d426befc1
#
_cell.length_a   1.000
_cell.length_b   1.000
_cell.length_c   1.000
_cell.angle_alpha   90.00
_cell.angle_beta   90.00
_cell.angle_gamma   90.00
#
_symmetry.space_group_name_H-M   'P 1'
#
loop_
_entity.id
_entity.type
_entity.pdbx_description
1 polymer ?
#
loop_
_entity_poly.entity_id
_entity_poly.type
_entity_poly.pdbx_seq_one_letter_code
_entity_poly.pdbx_strand_id
1 'polypeptide(L)'
;MSLLQVQGLRKSFGGVQAVQGVSFALQAGELLALIGPNGAGKSTTFNLVGGQLLPDAGRVLLQGQDITGLAPRAVWRRGVGRTFQIAQTFASFTVLQNVQMALLSHDRHAWRWWRRADAHRPQDALALLEQVGMAAQAQRPCSALAYGDVKRVELAMALAHAPALLLMDEPTAGMAPAERLALMQLVQRIARERHMGVLFTEHSMDVVFGLADRVAVLVRGQLLAEGTPQQIQDDARVQAAYLGTGLALESA
;
A
#
# COMPACT_ATOMS: atom_id res chain seq x y z
N MET A 1 16.47 13.19 2.45
CA MET A 1 16.47 12.55 1.12
C MET A 1 15.15 11.80 0.97
N SER A 2 14.44 11.95 -0.16
CA SER A 2 13.18 11.25 -0.38
C SER A 2 13.40 9.74 -0.48
N LEU A 3 12.51 8.97 0.15
CA LEU A 3 12.52 7.50 0.12
C LEU A 3 12.13 6.98 -1.27
N LEU A 4 11.01 7.48 -1.80
CA LEU A 4 10.50 7.17 -3.15
C LEU A 4 10.48 8.44 -3.98
N GLN A 5 10.94 8.34 -5.23
CA GLN A 5 10.78 9.40 -6.23
C GLN A 5 10.16 8.81 -7.49
N VAL A 6 9.06 9.40 -7.90
CA VAL A 6 8.39 9.13 -9.17
C VAL A 6 8.63 10.32 -10.06
N GLN A 7 9.20 10.10 -11.26
CA GLN A 7 9.66 11.17 -12.14
C GLN A 7 9.09 10.97 -13.53
N GLY A 8 8.13 11.81 -13.92
CA GLY A 8 7.59 11.90 -15.27
C GLY A 8 6.98 10.61 -15.81
N LEU A 9 6.36 9.78 -14.93
CA LEU A 9 5.78 8.51 -15.34
C LEU A 9 4.72 8.69 -16.43
N ARG A 10 4.81 7.88 -17.48
CA ARG A 10 3.83 7.82 -18.58
C ARG A 10 3.42 6.38 -18.84
N LYS A 11 2.12 6.19 -19.14
CA LYS A 11 1.58 4.92 -19.55
C LYS A 11 0.34 5.09 -20.43
N SER A 12 0.33 4.42 -21.56
CA SER A 12 -0.81 4.39 -22.49
C SER A 12 -1.28 2.96 -22.75
N PHE A 13 -2.56 2.79 -22.98
CA PHE A 13 -3.19 1.53 -23.35
C PHE A 13 -4.09 1.77 -24.56
N GLY A 14 -3.80 1.17 -25.72
CA GLY A 14 -4.63 1.27 -26.91
C GLY A 14 -4.97 2.70 -27.31
N GLY A 15 -4.04 3.66 -27.19
CA GLY A 15 -4.27 5.08 -27.47
C GLY A 15 -4.79 5.92 -26.31
N VAL A 16 -5.26 5.31 -25.20
CA VAL A 16 -5.68 6.03 -24.01
C VAL A 16 -4.46 6.28 -23.10
N GLN A 17 -4.16 7.56 -22.85
CA GLN A 17 -3.08 7.96 -21.95
C GLN A 17 -3.57 7.85 -20.49
N ALA A 18 -3.30 6.72 -19.83
CA ALA A 18 -3.74 6.48 -18.46
C ALA A 18 -2.89 7.24 -17.42
N VAL A 19 -1.60 7.50 -17.71
CA VAL A 19 -0.66 8.28 -16.88
C VAL A 19 0.15 9.20 -17.79
N GLN A 20 0.20 10.49 -17.48
CA GLN A 20 0.67 11.55 -18.36
C GLN A 20 1.75 12.43 -17.70
N GLY A 21 2.87 11.84 -17.34
CA GLY A 21 4.00 12.58 -16.78
C GLY A 21 3.88 12.83 -15.27
N VAL A 22 3.29 11.88 -14.55
CA VAL A 22 3.11 11.97 -13.09
C VAL A 22 4.45 11.98 -12.37
N SER A 23 4.63 12.96 -11.48
CA SER A 23 5.82 13.10 -10.64
C SER A 23 5.41 13.44 -9.21
N PHE A 24 5.95 12.73 -8.23
CA PHE A 24 5.80 13.01 -6.80
C PHE A 24 6.95 12.36 -6.02
N ALA A 25 7.10 12.72 -4.76
CA ALA A 25 8.07 12.12 -3.87
C ALA A 25 7.43 11.76 -2.52
N LEU A 26 7.95 10.72 -1.87
CA LEU A 26 7.53 10.26 -0.55
C LEU A 26 8.75 10.19 0.38
N GLN A 27 8.59 10.64 1.61
CA GLN A 27 9.64 10.59 2.63
C GLN A 27 9.56 9.31 3.46
N ALA A 28 10.64 9.00 4.19
CA ALA A 28 10.62 7.91 5.16
C ALA A 28 9.69 8.27 6.34
N GLY A 29 8.85 7.32 6.76
CA GLY A 29 7.86 7.52 7.83
C GLY A 29 6.61 8.32 7.43
N GLU A 30 6.51 8.76 6.17
CA GLU A 30 5.40 9.54 5.63
C GLU A 30 4.29 8.63 5.07
N LEU A 31 3.04 9.02 5.28
CA LEU A 31 1.85 8.46 4.62
C LEU A 31 1.39 9.41 3.50
N LEU A 32 1.56 9.00 2.25
CA LEU A 32 1.08 9.73 1.06
C LEU A 32 -0.16 9.03 0.49
N ALA A 33 -1.29 9.73 0.50
CA ALA A 33 -2.51 9.27 -0.16
C ALA A 33 -2.51 9.69 -1.63
N LEU A 34 -2.77 8.74 -2.53
CA LEU A 34 -2.98 8.99 -3.95
C LEU A 34 -4.47 8.90 -4.26
N ILE A 35 -5.13 10.02 -4.42
CA ILE A 35 -6.58 10.11 -4.63
C ILE A 35 -6.94 10.65 -6.01
N GLY A 36 -8.20 10.62 -6.36
CA GLY A 36 -8.73 11.13 -7.62
C GLY A 36 -9.98 10.35 -8.06
N PRO A 37 -10.77 10.86 -9.01
CA PRO A 37 -11.95 10.19 -9.52
C PRO A 37 -11.64 8.83 -10.17
N ASN A 38 -12.67 8.05 -10.45
CA ASN A 38 -12.52 6.80 -11.20
C ASN A 38 -11.94 7.07 -12.58
N GLY A 39 -10.98 6.25 -13.00
CA GLY A 39 -10.25 6.44 -14.25
C GLY A 39 -9.16 7.51 -14.22
N ALA A 40 -8.87 8.13 -13.06
CA ALA A 40 -7.83 9.15 -12.93
C ALA A 40 -6.40 8.64 -13.12
N GLY A 41 -6.18 7.32 -13.19
CA GLY A 41 -4.85 6.73 -13.35
C GLY A 41 -4.19 6.26 -12.04
N LYS A 42 -4.92 6.27 -10.90
CA LYS A 42 -4.39 5.86 -9.57
C LYS A 42 -3.82 4.44 -9.60
N SER A 43 -4.63 3.44 -9.92
CA SER A 43 -4.20 2.03 -9.94
C SER A 43 -3.11 1.78 -10.98
N THR A 44 -3.13 2.50 -12.11
CA THR A 44 -2.06 2.43 -13.11
C THR A 44 -0.75 2.96 -12.54
N THR A 45 -0.75 4.14 -11.91
CA THR A 45 0.43 4.72 -11.27
C THR A 45 0.95 3.80 -10.17
N PHE A 46 0.07 3.26 -9.35
CA PHE A 46 0.39 2.31 -8.29
C PHE A 46 1.05 1.03 -8.82
N ASN A 47 0.52 0.47 -9.91
CA ASN A 47 1.07 -0.71 -10.57
C ASN A 47 2.40 -0.43 -11.28
N LEU A 48 2.64 0.78 -11.77
CA LEU A 48 3.94 1.21 -12.31
C LEU A 48 5.01 1.25 -11.21
N VAL A 49 4.68 1.84 -10.05
CA VAL A 49 5.58 1.89 -8.89
C VAL A 49 5.88 0.49 -8.36
N GLY A 50 4.88 -0.39 -8.29
CA GLY A 50 5.01 -1.77 -7.81
C GLY A 50 5.60 -2.75 -8.81
N GLY A 51 5.92 -2.33 -10.05
CA GLY A 51 6.51 -3.17 -11.09
C GLY A 51 5.54 -4.15 -11.76
N GLN A 52 4.22 -4.04 -11.53
CA GLN A 52 3.22 -4.86 -12.25
C GLN A 52 2.99 -4.38 -13.68
N LEU A 53 3.30 -3.12 -13.94
CA LEU A 53 3.24 -2.52 -15.27
C LEU A 53 4.60 -1.91 -15.62
N LEU A 54 4.98 -2.01 -16.88
CA LEU A 54 6.13 -1.32 -17.43
C LEU A 54 5.72 0.09 -17.87
N PRO A 55 6.38 1.16 -17.40
CA PRO A 55 6.12 2.50 -17.90
C PRO A 55 6.59 2.67 -19.34
N ASP A 56 5.91 3.54 -20.10
CA ASP A 56 6.33 3.90 -21.45
C ASP A 56 7.44 4.98 -21.40
N ALA A 57 7.45 5.79 -20.33
CA ALA A 57 8.50 6.77 -20.03
C ALA A 57 8.48 7.14 -18.54
N GLY A 58 9.54 7.81 -18.09
CA GLY A 58 9.73 8.24 -16.70
C GLY A 58 10.53 7.24 -15.89
N ARG A 59 10.70 7.53 -14.59
CA ARG A 59 11.52 6.72 -13.66
C ARG A 59 10.87 6.60 -12.29
N VAL A 60 11.19 5.49 -11.62
CA VAL A 60 10.87 5.23 -10.21
C VAL A 60 12.16 4.94 -9.48
N LEU A 61 12.50 5.76 -8.50
CA LEU A 61 13.69 5.61 -7.67
C LEU A 61 13.26 5.29 -6.23
N LEU A 62 13.80 4.22 -5.66
CA LEU A 62 13.66 3.87 -4.25
C LEU A 62 15.01 4.01 -3.56
N GLN A 63 15.11 4.87 -2.54
CA GLN A 63 16.37 5.18 -1.84
C GLN A 63 17.51 5.55 -2.82
N GLY A 64 17.17 6.31 -3.88
CA GLY A 64 18.10 6.70 -4.93
C GLY A 64 18.44 5.61 -5.96
N GLN A 65 17.97 4.37 -5.79
CA GLN A 65 18.18 3.29 -6.74
C GLN A 65 17.04 3.21 -7.75
N ASP A 66 17.37 3.10 -9.02
CA ASP A 66 16.37 2.95 -10.09
C ASP A 66 15.73 1.55 -10.02
N ILE A 67 14.41 1.51 -9.83
CA ILE A 67 13.59 0.31 -9.82
C ILE A 67 12.61 0.26 -11.01
N THR A 68 12.75 1.18 -11.96
CA THR A 68 11.86 1.33 -13.11
C THR A 68 11.78 0.04 -13.92
N GLY A 69 10.56 -0.44 -14.13
CA GLY A 69 10.32 -1.63 -14.96
C GLY A 69 10.89 -2.93 -14.42
N LEU A 70 11.39 -2.96 -13.21
CA LEU A 70 11.75 -4.23 -12.56
C LEU A 70 10.51 -5.07 -12.32
N ALA A 71 10.62 -6.39 -12.49
CA ALA A 71 9.54 -7.32 -12.18
C ALA A 71 9.14 -7.22 -10.69
N PRO A 72 7.86 -7.48 -10.33
CA PRO A 72 7.34 -7.34 -8.95
C PRO A 72 8.20 -8.02 -7.88
N ARG A 73 8.71 -9.22 -8.18
CA ARG A 73 9.61 -9.95 -7.27
C ARG A 73 10.94 -9.22 -7.03
N ALA A 74 11.46 -8.51 -8.04
CA ALA A 74 12.68 -7.72 -7.89
C ALA A 74 12.43 -6.44 -7.11
N VAL A 75 11.29 -5.77 -7.33
CA VAL A 75 10.83 -4.60 -6.58
C VAL A 75 10.62 -4.97 -5.11
N TRP A 76 9.97 -6.09 -4.82
CA TRP A 76 9.80 -6.61 -3.47
C TRP A 76 11.15 -6.84 -2.76
N ARG A 77 12.13 -7.43 -3.45
CA ARG A 77 13.48 -7.64 -2.91
C ARG A 77 14.25 -6.36 -2.62
N ARG A 78 13.86 -5.25 -3.21
CA ARG A 78 14.42 -3.93 -2.95
C ARG A 78 13.78 -3.23 -1.74
N GLY A 79 12.86 -3.91 -1.05
CA GLY A 79 12.22 -3.40 0.15
C GLY A 79 10.89 -2.71 -0.11
N VAL A 80 10.16 -3.11 -1.14
CA VAL A 80 8.77 -2.65 -1.36
C VAL A 80 7.82 -3.74 -0.90
N GLY A 81 7.06 -3.49 0.16
CA GLY A 81 5.91 -4.29 0.58
C GLY A 81 4.66 -3.89 -0.21
N ARG A 82 3.73 -4.82 -0.38
CA ARG A 82 2.43 -4.53 -0.98
C ARG A 82 1.33 -5.33 -0.31
N THR A 83 0.22 -4.67 -0.01
CA THR A 83 -1.07 -5.31 0.28
C THR A 83 -1.96 -5.25 -0.96
N PHE A 84 -2.96 -6.10 -1.04
CA PHE A 84 -3.88 -6.16 -2.17
C PHE A 84 -5.29 -5.78 -1.74
N GLN A 85 -6.09 -5.28 -2.66
CA GLN A 85 -7.49 -4.94 -2.43
C GLN A 85 -8.27 -6.17 -1.90
N ILE A 86 -8.06 -7.34 -2.51
CA ILE A 86 -8.56 -8.63 -1.99
C ILE A 86 -7.42 -9.28 -1.20
N ALA A 87 -7.64 -9.54 0.08
CA ALA A 87 -6.64 -10.15 0.96
C ALA A 87 -6.16 -11.50 0.41
N GLN A 88 -4.85 -11.64 0.25
CA GLN A 88 -4.23 -12.85 -0.28
C GLN A 88 -3.64 -13.70 0.83
N THR A 89 -4.52 -14.30 1.63
CA THR A 89 -4.15 -15.25 2.67
C THR A 89 -4.51 -16.68 2.26
N PHE A 90 -3.77 -17.64 2.78
CA PHE A 90 -4.12 -19.05 2.65
C PHE A 90 -5.21 -19.37 3.68
N ALA A 91 -6.46 -19.47 3.25
CA ALA A 91 -7.63 -19.58 4.11
C ALA A 91 -7.59 -20.81 5.03
N SER A 92 -7.02 -21.93 4.57
CA SER A 92 -6.87 -23.18 5.33
C SER A 92 -5.70 -23.17 6.34
N PHE A 93 -4.77 -22.20 6.20
CA PHE A 93 -3.64 -22.09 7.12
C PHE A 93 -4.02 -21.28 8.35
N THR A 94 -3.31 -21.51 9.45
CA THR A 94 -3.44 -20.66 10.63
C THR A 94 -2.86 -19.26 10.34
N VAL A 95 -3.24 -18.30 11.17
CA VAL A 95 -2.70 -16.94 11.16
C VAL A 95 -1.18 -16.95 11.21
N LEU A 96 -0.61 -17.73 12.12
CA LEU A 96 0.83 -17.92 12.27
C LEU A 96 1.49 -18.47 11.00
N GLN A 97 0.91 -19.53 10.44
CA GLN A 97 1.43 -20.17 9.22
C GLN A 97 1.43 -19.23 8.02
N ASN A 98 0.43 -18.37 7.89
CA ASN A 98 0.41 -17.36 6.82
C ASN A 98 1.62 -16.41 6.91
N VAL A 99 1.94 -15.91 8.10
CA VAL A 99 3.11 -15.02 8.31
C VAL A 99 4.42 -15.79 8.12
N GLN A 100 4.49 -17.04 8.60
CA GLN A 100 5.66 -17.91 8.38
C GLN A 100 5.92 -18.15 6.88
N MET A 101 4.88 -18.31 6.07
CA MET A 101 5.01 -18.45 4.61
C MET A 101 5.61 -17.18 3.97
N ALA A 102 5.21 -16.00 4.45
CA ALA A 102 5.81 -14.74 3.97
C ALA A 102 7.30 -14.64 4.33
N LEU A 103 7.68 -14.99 5.58
CA LEU A 103 9.08 -15.06 6.02
C LEU A 103 9.89 -16.08 5.22
N LEU A 104 9.34 -17.27 4.97
CA LEU A 104 9.99 -18.33 4.18
C LEU A 104 10.27 -17.87 2.74
N SER A 105 9.32 -17.14 2.14
CA SER A 105 9.47 -16.58 0.80
C SER A 105 10.62 -15.56 0.74
N HIS A 106 10.81 -14.78 1.80
CA HIS A 106 11.90 -13.83 1.91
C HIS A 106 13.27 -14.52 2.02
N ASP A 107 13.40 -15.53 2.87
CA ASP A 107 14.68 -16.18 3.18
C ASP A 107 15.19 -17.09 2.04
N ARG A 108 14.51 -17.14 0.88
CA ARG A 108 14.86 -18.00 -0.28
C ARG A 108 14.97 -19.49 0.05
N HIS A 109 14.42 -19.95 1.16
CA HIS A 109 14.48 -21.35 1.60
C HIS A 109 13.36 -22.21 0.99
N ALA A 110 12.58 -21.69 0.05
CA ALA A 110 11.51 -22.41 -0.65
C ALA A 110 11.95 -23.71 -1.36
N TRP A 111 13.28 -23.92 -1.54
CA TRP A 111 13.88 -25.12 -2.13
C TRP A 111 14.25 -26.20 -1.11
N ARG A 112 14.11 -25.95 0.20
CA ARG A 112 14.40 -26.94 1.26
C ARG A 112 13.12 -27.61 1.73
N TRP A 113 12.54 -28.47 0.92
CA TRP A 113 11.28 -29.19 1.10
C TRP A 113 11.17 -30.01 2.40
N TRP A 114 12.30 -30.40 2.98
CA TRP A 114 12.40 -31.27 4.15
C TRP A 114 12.25 -30.53 5.49
N ARG A 115 12.25 -29.22 5.51
CA ARG A 115 11.93 -28.48 6.74
C ARG A 115 10.46 -28.11 6.70
N ARG A 116 9.73 -28.53 7.71
CA ARG A 116 8.31 -28.13 7.90
C ARG A 116 8.24 -26.61 7.94
N ALA A 117 7.34 -26.02 7.17
CA ALA A 117 7.11 -24.58 7.12
C ALA A 117 6.66 -24.03 8.49
N ASP A 118 5.98 -24.84 9.30
CA ASP A 118 5.53 -24.54 10.65
C ASP A 118 6.67 -24.35 11.66
N ALA A 119 7.86 -24.90 11.39
CA ALA A 119 9.05 -24.71 12.22
C ALA A 119 9.90 -23.51 11.79
N HIS A 120 9.51 -22.76 10.74
CA HIS A 120 10.29 -21.64 10.22
C HIS A 120 9.97 -20.35 10.98
N ARG A 121 10.95 -19.80 11.71
CA ARG A 121 10.91 -18.49 12.38
C ARG A 121 9.61 -18.22 13.17
N PRO A 122 9.12 -19.13 14.04
CA PRO A 122 7.82 -18.93 14.71
C PRO A 122 7.82 -17.71 15.64
N GLN A 123 8.95 -17.38 16.26
CA GLN A 123 9.07 -16.21 17.14
C GLN A 123 8.98 -14.90 16.35
N ASP A 124 9.62 -14.82 15.19
CA ASP A 124 9.56 -13.63 14.34
C ASP A 124 8.13 -13.46 13.77
N ALA A 125 7.47 -14.56 13.39
CA ALA A 125 6.09 -14.52 12.96
C ALA A 125 5.15 -14.05 14.09
N LEU A 126 5.35 -14.50 15.32
CA LEU A 126 4.59 -14.03 16.48
C LEU A 126 4.83 -12.55 16.75
N ALA A 127 6.09 -12.08 16.69
CA ALA A 127 6.41 -10.66 16.87
C ALA A 127 5.72 -9.78 15.83
N LEU A 128 5.63 -10.22 14.57
CA LEU A 128 4.86 -9.52 13.53
C LEU A 128 3.36 -9.51 13.85
N LEU A 129 2.81 -10.62 14.34
CA LEU A 129 1.41 -10.70 14.76
C LEU A 129 1.10 -9.84 15.98
N GLU A 130 2.03 -9.71 16.93
CA GLU A 130 1.91 -8.79 18.07
C GLU A 130 1.80 -7.34 17.60
N GLN A 131 2.62 -6.93 16.63
CA GLN A 131 2.61 -5.57 16.08
C GLN A 131 1.26 -5.21 15.45
N VAL A 132 0.57 -6.18 14.85
CA VAL A 132 -0.75 -5.96 14.23
C VAL A 132 -1.92 -6.35 15.14
N GLY A 133 -1.64 -6.75 16.40
CA GLY A 133 -2.65 -7.13 17.38
C GLY A 133 -3.33 -8.47 17.13
N MET A 134 -2.64 -9.42 16.45
CA MET A 134 -3.21 -10.72 16.05
C MET A 134 -2.55 -11.92 16.76
N ALA A 135 -1.65 -11.71 17.71
CA ALA A 135 -0.92 -12.79 18.39
C ALA A 135 -1.85 -13.77 19.12
N ALA A 136 -2.91 -13.30 19.79
CA ALA A 136 -3.89 -14.14 20.48
C ALA A 136 -4.65 -15.07 19.54
N GLN A 137 -4.70 -14.77 18.24
CA GLN A 137 -5.38 -15.55 17.21
C GLN A 137 -4.43 -16.39 16.35
N ALA A 138 -3.14 -16.47 16.73
CA ALA A 138 -2.07 -17.10 15.92
C ALA A 138 -2.39 -18.52 15.45
N GLN A 139 -3.10 -19.30 16.25
CA GLN A 139 -3.44 -20.71 15.95
C GLN A 139 -4.80 -20.88 15.25
N ARG A 140 -5.56 -19.79 15.06
CA ARG A 140 -6.86 -19.88 14.35
C ARG A 140 -6.64 -19.97 12.84
N PRO A 141 -7.46 -20.75 12.11
CA PRO A 141 -7.45 -20.73 10.65
C PRO A 141 -7.93 -19.36 10.13
N CYS A 142 -7.30 -18.83 9.07
CA CYS A 142 -7.68 -17.54 8.49
C CYS A 142 -9.13 -17.52 7.99
N SER A 143 -9.68 -18.67 7.57
CA SER A 143 -11.09 -18.80 7.17
C SER A 143 -12.10 -18.51 8.28
N ALA A 144 -11.70 -18.55 9.55
CA ALA A 144 -12.56 -18.28 10.71
C ALA A 144 -12.44 -16.85 11.24
N LEU A 145 -11.69 -15.98 10.56
CA LEU A 145 -11.47 -14.60 10.97
C LEU A 145 -12.52 -13.65 10.38
N ALA A 146 -12.81 -12.57 11.11
CA ALA A 146 -13.51 -11.42 10.54
C ALA A 146 -12.64 -10.74 9.49
N TYR A 147 -13.26 -10.03 8.53
CA TYR A 147 -12.55 -9.43 7.41
C TYR A 147 -11.46 -8.43 7.84
N GLY A 148 -11.74 -7.60 8.86
CA GLY A 148 -10.75 -6.66 9.40
C GLY A 148 -9.52 -7.36 10.00
N ASP A 149 -9.71 -8.52 10.65
CA ASP A 149 -8.61 -9.33 11.18
C ASP A 149 -7.76 -9.94 10.04
N VAL A 150 -8.42 -10.41 8.96
CA VAL A 150 -7.70 -10.88 7.75
C VAL A 150 -6.82 -9.77 7.17
N LYS A 151 -7.31 -8.53 7.12
CA LYS A 151 -6.52 -7.36 6.68
C LYS A 151 -5.31 -7.07 7.58
N ARG A 152 -5.43 -7.30 8.90
CA ARG A 152 -4.30 -7.20 9.82
C ARG A 152 -3.26 -8.30 9.60
N VAL A 153 -3.70 -9.53 9.31
CA VAL A 153 -2.80 -10.64 8.94
C VAL A 153 -2.06 -10.33 7.64
N GLU A 154 -2.76 -9.81 6.63
CA GLU A 154 -2.15 -9.37 5.37
C GLU A 154 -1.09 -8.30 5.59
N LEU A 155 -1.36 -7.33 6.47
CA LEU A 155 -0.38 -6.32 6.88
C LEU A 155 0.87 -6.98 7.51
N ALA A 156 0.70 -7.93 8.44
CA ALA A 156 1.83 -8.67 9.04
C ALA A 156 2.66 -9.41 7.98
N MET A 157 2.01 -10.04 6.99
CA MET A 157 2.69 -10.69 5.88
C MET A 157 3.47 -9.69 5.01
N ALA A 158 2.89 -8.53 4.72
CA ALA A 158 3.57 -7.47 3.97
C ALA A 158 4.78 -6.89 4.72
N LEU A 159 4.76 -6.91 6.05
CA LEU A 159 5.86 -6.45 6.91
C LEU A 159 6.98 -7.49 7.11
N ALA A 160 6.78 -8.74 6.68
CA ALA A 160 7.69 -9.86 6.97
C ALA A 160 9.12 -9.68 6.44
N HIS A 161 9.29 -8.91 5.37
CA HIS A 161 10.62 -8.62 4.80
C HIS A 161 11.16 -7.23 5.18
N ALA A 162 10.60 -6.62 6.23
CA ALA A 162 10.98 -5.29 6.73
C ALA A 162 11.06 -4.23 5.60
N PRO A 163 9.96 -3.96 4.88
CA PRO A 163 9.97 -3.07 3.73
C PRO A 163 10.32 -1.63 4.15
N ALA A 164 11.03 -0.91 3.28
CA ALA A 164 11.24 0.52 3.41
C ALA A 164 10.01 1.31 2.89
N LEU A 165 9.31 0.75 1.90
CA LEU A 165 8.09 1.31 1.31
C LEU A 165 6.97 0.27 1.35
N LEU A 166 5.79 0.67 1.82
CA LEU A 166 4.56 -0.12 1.77
C LEU A 166 3.58 0.49 0.77
N LEU A 167 3.13 -0.31 -0.19
CA LEU A 167 2.09 0.03 -1.14
C LEU A 167 0.76 -0.59 -0.71
N MET A 168 -0.29 0.22 -0.55
CA MET A 168 -1.62 -0.24 -0.12
C MET A 168 -2.69 0.26 -1.08
N ASP A 169 -3.33 -0.67 -1.79
CA ASP A 169 -4.38 -0.35 -2.78
C ASP A 169 -5.76 -0.58 -2.13
N GLU A 170 -6.45 0.50 -1.80
CA GLU A 170 -7.76 0.51 -1.12
C GLU A 170 -7.79 -0.42 0.12
N PRO A 171 -6.88 -0.24 1.09
CA PRO A 171 -6.69 -1.18 2.20
C PRO A 171 -7.94 -1.34 3.08
N THR A 172 -8.83 -0.34 3.10
CA THR A 172 -10.01 -0.34 3.98
C THR A 172 -11.32 -0.64 3.25
N ALA A 173 -11.26 -0.98 1.95
CA ALA A 173 -12.45 -1.31 1.16
C ALA A 173 -13.26 -2.44 1.83
N GLY A 174 -14.59 -2.25 1.97
CA GLY A 174 -15.48 -3.24 2.57
C GLY A 174 -15.48 -3.29 4.11
N MET A 175 -14.71 -2.45 4.80
CA MET A 175 -14.67 -2.39 6.27
C MET A 175 -15.65 -1.37 6.84
N ALA A 176 -16.11 -1.58 8.08
CA ALA A 176 -16.89 -0.60 8.82
C ALA A 176 -16.03 0.65 9.15
N PRO A 177 -16.64 1.85 9.29
CA PRO A 177 -15.89 3.09 9.49
C PRO A 177 -14.88 3.06 10.64
N ALA A 178 -15.27 2.55 11.81
CA ALA A 178 -14.39 2.43 12.97
C ALA A 178 -13.19 1.48 12.71
N GLU A 179 -13.42 0.39 11.98
CA GLU A 179 -12.36 -0.57 11.63
C GLU A 179 -11.37 0.02 10.63
N ARG A 180 -11.85 0.85 9.65
CA ARG A 180 -11.00 1.55 8.67
C ARG A 180 -10.00 2.44 9.39
N LEU A 181 -10.50 3.31 10.28
CA LEU A 181 -9.65 4.21 11.05
C LEU A 181 -8.65 3.45 11.92
N ALA A 182 -9.10 2.40 12.63
CA ALA A 182 -8.25 1.58 13.48
C ALA A 182 -7.12 0.88 12.69
N LEU A 183 -7.41 0.35 11.48
CA LEU A 183 -6.40 -0.25 10.62
C LEU A 183 -5.38 0.79 10.15
N MET A 184 -5.83 1.94 9.68
CA MET A 184 -4.91 2.95 9.13
C MET A 184 -4.12 3.69 10.22
N GLN A 185 -4.67 3.85 11.44
CA GLN A 185 -3.92 4.30 12.61
C GLN A 185 -2.81 3.31 12.98
N LEU A 186 -3.10 2.00 12.91
CA LEU A 186 -2.11 0.96 13.11
C LEU A 186 -0.99 1.06 12.06
N VAL A 187 -1.33 1.23 10.79
CA VAL A 187 -0.36 1.43 9.69
C VAL A 187 0.49 2.68 9.94
N GLN A 188 -0.12 3.79 10.31
CA GLN A 188 0.57 5.05 10.60
C GLN A 188 1.58 4.89 11.76
N ARG A 189 1.19 4.25 12.84
CA ARG A 189 2.07 3.95 13.97
C ARG A 189 3.28 3.12 13.53
N ILE A 190 3.05 2.01 12.84
CA ILE A 190 4.13 1.12 12.36
C ILE A 190 5.04 1.85 11.37
N ALA A 191 4.48 2.66 10.48
CA ALA A 191 5.24 3.46 9.51
C ALA A 191 6.22 4.41 10.20
N ARG A 192 5.76 5.11 11.24
CA ARG A 192 6.59 6.03 12.03
C ARG A 192 7.65 5.31 12.84
N GLU A 193 7.28 4.23 13.54
CA GLU A 193 8.21 3.41 14.34
C GLU A 193 9.34 2.80 13.49
N ARG A 194 9.03 2.38 12.27
CA ARG A 194 9.98 1.73 11.36
C ARG A 194 10.62 2.66 10.33
N HIS A 195 10.27 3.96 10.35
CA HIS A 195 10.66 4.91 9.29
C HIS A 195 10.30 4.40 7.88
N MET A 196 9.19 3.69 7.75
CA MET A 196 8.68 3.11 6.51
C MET A 196 7.74 4.11 5.82
N GLY A 197 8.00 4.43 4.54
CA GLY A 197 7.06 5.23 3.75
C GLY A 197 5.84 4.40 3.36
N VAL A 198 4.67 5.02 3.31
CA VAL A 198 3.42 4.37 2.87
C VAL A 198 2.81 5.17 1.73
N LEU A 199 2.66 4.53 0.58
CA LEU A 199 1.83 5.06 -0.52
C LEU A 199 0.53 4.27 -0.55
N PHE A 200 -0.61 4.94 -0.45
CA PHE A 200 -1.90 4.26 -0.45
C PHE A 200 -2.94 4.96 -1.32
N THR A 201 -3.87 4.18 -1.85
CA THR A 201 -5.09 4.69 -2.51
C THR A 201 -6.27 4.48 -1.59
N GLU A 202 -7.21 5.40 -1.57
CA GLU A 202 -8.43 5.31 -0.76
C GLU A 202 -9.58 6.12 -1.37
N HIS A 203 -10.81 5.69 -1.07
CA HIS A 203 -12.03 6.40 -1.39
C HIS A 203 -12.71 7.01 -0.15
N SER A 204 -12.33 6.55 1.04
CA SER A 204 -12.84 7.09 2.31
C SER A 204 -12.09 8.35 2.67
N MET A 205 -12.75 9.51 2.50
CA MET A 205 -12.12 10.82 2.72
C MET A 205 -11.80 11.07 4.20
N ASP A 206 -12.56 10.50 5.13
CA ASP A 206 -12.27 10.47 6.56
C ASP A 206 -10.90 9.83 6.87
N VAL A 207 -10.57 8.74 6.20
CA VAL A 207 -9.26 8.08 6.30
C VAL A 207 -8.17 8.95 5.68
N VAL A 208 -8.41 9.46 4.47
CA VAL A 208 -7.42 10.27 3.74
C VAL A 208 -7.08 11.54 4.51
N PHE A 209 -8.08 12.33 4.86
CA PHE A 209 -7.86 13.63 5.50
C PHE A 209 -7.50 13.53 6.98
N GLY A 210 -7.91 12.44 7.64
CA GLY A 210 -7.59 12.21 9.05
C GLY A 210 -6.21 11.62 9.31
N LEU A 211 -5.60 10.91 8.35
CA LEU A 211 -4.41 10.09 8.61
C LEU A 211 -3.25 10.29 7.63
N ALA A 212 -3.48 10.79 6.41
CA ALA A 212 -2.40 11.09 5.49
C ALA A 212 -1.58 12.30 5.95
N ASP A 213 -0.27 12.25 5.82
CA ASP A 213 0.61 13.41 6.01
C ASP A 213 0.55 14.33 4.78
N ARG A 214 0.45 13.73 3.59
CA ARG A 214 0.26 14.45 2.32
C ARG A 214 -0.70 13.69 1.41
N VAL A 215 -1.31 14.44 0.51
CA VAL A 215 -2.27 13.94 -0.48
C VAL A 215 -1.85 14.39 -1.87
N ALA A 216 -1.79 13.46 -2.80
CA ALA A 216 -1.56 13.71 -4.23
C ALA A 216 -2.85 13.41 -5.00
N VAL A 217 -3.36 14.38 -5.76
CA VAL A 217 -4.63 14.27 -6.47
C VAL A 217 -4.36 14.05 -7.95
N LEU A 218 -4.80 12.91 -8.48
CA LEU A 218 -4.75 12.61 -9.90
C LEU A 218 -6.08 12.90 -10.59
N VAL A 219 -6.01 13.53 -11.76
CA VAL A 219 -7.16 13.75 -12.65
C VAL A 219 -6.71 13.48 -14.07
N ARG A 220 -7.43 12.60 -14.79
CA ARG A 220 -7.15 12.25 -16.18
C ARG A 220 -5.67 11.90 -16.46
N GLY A 221 -5.05 11.16 -15.55
CA GLY A 221 -3.66 10.72 -15.67
C GLY A 221 -2.60 11.77 -15.31
N GLN A 222 -2.97 12.93 -14.81
CA GLN A 222 -2.06 14.01 -14.43
C GLN A 222 -2.17 14.33 -12.94
N LEU A 223 -1.08 14.79 -12.33
CA LEU A 223 -1.09 15.32 -10.98
C LEU A 223 -1.69 16.73 -11.01
N LEU A 224 -2.90 16.87 -10.44
CA LEU A 224 -3.62 18.14 -10.35
C LEU A 224 -3.11 19.00 -9.19
N ALA A 225 -2.92 18.39 -8.03
CA ALA A 225 -2.51 19.06 -6.81
C ALA A 225 -1.79 18.08 -5.89
N GLU A 226 -0.91 18.60 -5.04
CA GLU A 226 -0.20 17.87 -4.00
C GLU A 226 0.03 18.80 -2.80
N GLY A 227 -0.28 18.34 -1.59
CA GLY A 227 -0.17 19.16 -0.39
C GLY A 227 -0.63 18.43 0.87
N THR A 228 -0.74 19.18 1.97
CA THR A 228 -1.34 18.66 3.20
C THR A 228 -2.84 18.40 2.99
N PRO A 229 -3.47 17.54 3.81
CA PRO A 229 -4.92 17.32 3.76
C PRO A 229 -5.73 18.61 3.67
N GLN A 230 -5.42 19.60 4.52
CA GLN A 230 -6.11 20.89 4.55
C GLN A 230 -5.93 21.68 3.23
N GLN A 231 -4.71 21.74 2.69
CA GLN A 231 -4.46 22.42 1.42
C GLN A 231 -5.23 21.81 0.26
N ILE A 232 -5.39 20.47 0.26
CA ILE A 232 -6.13 19.76 -0.77
C ILE A 232 -7.64 19.97 -0.63
N GLN A 233 -8.17 20.03 0.60
CA GLN A 233 -9.58 20.33 0.83
C GLN A 233 -9.95 21.75 0.38
N ASP A 234 -9.05 22.71 0.56
CA ASP A 234 -9.26 24.13 0.22
C ASP A 234 -8.98 24.45 -1.26
N ASP A 235 -8.39 23.52 -2.03
CA ASP A 235 -8.07 23.74 -3.45
C ASP A 235 -9.33 23.67 -4.34
N ALA A 236 -9.75 24.82 -4.86
CA ALA A 236 -10.92 24.94 -5.72
C ALA A 236 -10.88 24.03 -6.99
N ARG A 237 -9.67 23.73 -7.50
CA ARG A 237 -9.50 22.83 -8.65
C ARG A 237 -9.83 21.39 -8.26
N VAL A 238 -9.44 20.98 -7.04
CA VAL A 238 -9.74 19.66 -6.48
C VAL A 238 -11.23 19.55 -6.23
N GLN A 239 -11.84 20.54 -5.58
CA GLN A 239 -13.29 20.58 -5.34
C GLN A 239 -14.07 20.46 -6.66
N ALA A 240 -13.71 21.23 -7.68
CA ALA A 240 -14.36 21.16 -9.00
C ALA A 240 -14.21 19.78 -9.68
N ALA A 241 -13.03 19.12 -9.53
CA ALA A 241 -12.79 17.80 -10.09
C ALA A 241 -13.63 16.70 -9.42
N TYR A 242 -13.94 16.83 -8.14
CA TYR A 242 -14.80 15.91 -7.40
C TYR A 242 -16.29 16.21 -7.56
N LEU A 243 -16.71 17.48 -7.52
CA LEU A 243 -18.10 17.89 -7.72
C LEU A 243 -18.61 17.52 -9.12
N GLY A 244 -17.75 17.61 -10.15
CA GLY A 244 -18.07 17.16 -11.51
C GLY A 244 -18.28 15.65 -11.65
N THR A 245 -17.92 14.84 -10.65
CA THR A 245 -18.09 13.38 -10.63
C THR A 245 -19.18 12.89 -9.67
N GLY A 246 -19.93 13.80 -9.01
CA GLY A 246 -20.96 13.45 -8.02
C GLY A 246 -20.40 12.93 -6.67
N LEU A 247 -19.09 12.98 -6.48
CA LEU A 247 -18.43 12.68 -5.20
C LEU A 247 -18.26 14.00 -4.44
N ALA A 248 -19.17 14.32 -3.55
CA ALA A 248 -19.00 15.43 -2.62
C ALA A 248 -17.82 15.13 -1.68
N LEU A 249 -16.92 16.10 -1.51
CA LEU A 249 -15.99 16.14 -0.38
C LEU A 249 -16.83 16.53 0.85
N GLU A 250 -17.63 15.61 1.39
CA GLU A 250 -18.37 15.88 2.60
C GLU A 250 -17.38 16.09 3.74
N SER A 251 -17.39 17.29 4.25
CA SER A 251 -16.73 17.67 5.50
C SER A 251 -17.32 16.85 6.65
N ALA A 252 -16.49 16.01 7.28
CA ALA A 252 -16.80 15.44 8.58
C ALA A 252 -16.71 16.49 9.68
#